data_23b467e4db075e9c4a004470c29b0fa1
#
_entry.id   23b467e4db075e9c4a004470c29b0fa1
#
_cell.length_a   1.000
_cell.length_b   1.000
_cell.length_c   1.000
_cell.angle_alpha   90.00
_cell.angle_beta   90.00
_cell.angle_gamma   90.00
#
_symmetry.space_group_name_H-M   'P 1'
#
loop_
_entity.id
_entity.type
_entity.pdbx_description
1 polymer ?
#
loop_
_entity_poly.entity_id
_entity_poly.type
_entity_poly.pdbx_seq_one_letter_code
_entity_poly.pdbx_strand_id
1 'polypeptide(L)'
;MDEARTWRGERGHIAGTWSSLSGRNSRAVGVKRIQVDPGMWSTPLHLEGSEEEIFYVLGGSGVSVQWEGEGDPVAYEVRAGDCLLHLALENCHTLQAGPDGLDVLAFGQRTYADGITWLPRAGVAWLGETWAPVGAEEDHPWTREAAAGPAEYGEISPRPSTIVHVPDLEASERETATIGRRVRYPANEMGSVKTGIRQAEVFPGKLNAPPHCHSAEEEIFVLLEGDGHVLLWEEDGVAEHPVRAGSVVCRQAGTGVAHAFRGGDPGMTLLMYGTRDPNDVCYYPRSNKIYFGGLGLITRVGEQLDYWEGED
;
A
#
# COMPACT_ATOMS: atom_id res chain seq x y z
N MET A 1 -2.15 16.95 12.52
CA MET A 1 -1.78 15.57 12.10
C MET A 1 -2.24 14.66 13.20
N ASP A 2 -3.15 13.72 12.90
CA ASP A 2 -3.55 12.72 13.88
C ASP A 2 -2.36 11.79 14.11
N GLU A 3 -2.06 11.52 15.37
CA GLU A 3 -1.00 10.55 15.71
C GLU A 3 -1.42 9.15 15.25
N ALA A 4 -0.48 8.40 14.70
CA ALA A 4 -0.74 7.01 14.28
C ALA A 4 -1.19 6.18 15.49
N ARG A 5 -2.33 5.50 15.36
CA ARG A 5 -2.77 4.57 16.39
C ARG A 5 -1.86 3.34 16.38
N THR A 6 -1.11 3.18 17.47
CA THR A 6 -0.16 2.09 17.65
C THR A 6 -0.62 1.16 18.76
N TRP A 7 -0.48 -0.15 18.57
CA TRP A 7 -0.75 -1.16 19.60
C TRP A 7 0.28 -2.28 19.54
N ARG A 8 0.55 -2.87 20.69
CA ARG A 8 1.39 -4.07 20.84
C ARG A 8 0.48 -5.29 20.94
N GLY A 9 0.80 -6.35 20.22
CA GLY A 9 0.14 -7.65 20.31
C GLY A 9 1.14 -8.77 20.56
N GLU A 10 0.73 -9.76 21.35
CA GLU A 10 1.49 -10.99 21.58
C GLU A 10 0.52 -12.14 21.87
N ARG A 11 0.56 -13.18 21.03
CA ARG A 11 -0.23 -14.40 21.18
C ARG A 11 0.57 -15.58 20.62
N GLY A 12 1.15 -16.39 21.51
CA GLY A 12 1.96 -17.54 21.12
C GLY A 12 3.14 -17.12 20.25
N HIS A 13 3.17 -17.62 19.02
CA HIS A 13 4.23 -17.31 18.04
C HIS A 13 4.01 -16.00 17.29
N ILE A 14 2.89 -15.32 17.49
CA ILE A 14 2.56 -14.04 16.84
C ILE A 14 2.89 -12.92 17.81
N ALA A 15 3.84 -12.04 17.47
CA ALA A 15 4.20 -10.91 18.31
C ALA A 15 4.80 -9.75 17.52
N GLY A 16 4.43 -8.53 17.91
CA GLY A 16 4.95 -7.33 17.26
C GLY A 16 4.23 -6.05 17.68
N THR A 17 4.48 -5.01 16.94
CA THR A 17 3.84 -3.70 17.08
C THR A 17 3.21 -3.29 15.76
N TRP A 18 1.93 -2.93 15.79
CA TRP A 18 1.17 -2.47 14.62
C TRP A 18 0.87 -0.99 14.77
N SER A 19 1.11 -0.21 13.73
CA SER A 19 0.79 1.21 13.68
C SER A 19 -0.07 1.52 12.45
N SER A 20 -1.30 1.98 12.66
CA SER A 20 -2.17 2.43 11.57
C SER A 20 -1.74 3.81 11.11
N LEU A 21 -1.08 3.92 9.96
CA LEU A 21 -0.48 5.15 9.48
C LEU A 21 -1.45 6.04 8.71
N SER A 22 -2.35 5.47 7.93
CA SER A 22 -3.35 6.23 7.16
C SER A 22 -4.55 6.68 8.00
N GLY A 23 -4.80 6.02 9.16
CA GLY A 23 -5.88 6.38 10.07
C GLY A 23 -7.25 6.46 9.37
N ARG A 24 -8.02 7.51 9.64
CA ARG A 24 -9.30 7.81 9.00
C ARG A 24 -9.17 8.72 7.78
N ASN A 25 -7.96 9.13 7.43
CA ASN A 25 -7.67 10.04 6.31
C ASN A 25 -7.73 9.34 4.95
N SER A 26 -7.82 8.02 4.93
CA SER A 26 -7.99 7.18 3.75
C SER A 26 -9.24 6.31 3.90
N ARG A 27 -10.02 6.16 2.82
CA ARG A 27 -11.29 5.41 2.82
C ARG A 27 -11.24 4.13 2.03
N ALA A 28 -10.63 4.13 0.86
CA ALA A 28 -10.60 3.00 -0.07
C ALA A 28 -9.36 2.11 0.13
N VAL A 29 -8.27 2.67 0.63
CA VAL A 29 -7.02 1.95 0.87
C VAL A 29 -6.45 2.28 2.27
N GLY A 30 -5.51 1.50 2.74
CA GLY A 30 -4.88 1.74 4.02
C GLY A 30 -3.40 1.36 4.02
N VAL A 31 -2.67 1.89 4.98
CA VAL A 31 -1.30 1.46 5.27
C VAL A 31 -1.10 1.29 6.77
N LYS A 32 -0.48 0.17 7.13
CA LYS A 32 -0.01 -0.14 8.49
C LYS A 32 1.51 -0.36 8.45
N ARG A 33 2.20 0.04 9.49
CA ARG A 33 3.55 -0.44 9.76
C ARG A 33 3.46 -1.58 10.74
N ILE A 34 4.13 -2.68 10.44
CA ILE A 34 4.19 -3.87 11.28
C ILE A 34 5.65 -4.11 11.61
N GLN A 35 5.99 -4.04 12.89
CA GLN A 35 7.30 -4.36 13.41
C GLN A 35 7.19 -5.70 14.12
N VAL A 36 7.59 -6.76 13.43
CA VAL A 36 7.53 -8.14 13.93
C VAL A 36 8.78 -8.42 14.77
N ASP A 37 8.56 -8.97 15.96
CA ASP A 37 9.66 -9.29 16.86
C ASP A 37 10.57 -10.39 16.29
N PRO A 38 11.84 -10.45 16.71
CA PRO A 38 12.77 -11.49 16.27
C PRO A 38 12.22 -12.91 16.41
N GLY A 39 12.20 -13.66 15.31
CA GLY A 39 11.71 -15.04 15.24
C GLY A 39 10.19 -15.20 15.31
N MET A 40 9.44 -14.12 15.50
CA MET A 40 7.98 -14.15 15.63
C MET A 40 7.27 -13.96 14.28
N TRP A 41 5.97 -14.18 14.28
CA TRP A 41 5.10 -14.06 13.12
C TRP A 41 4.28 -12.78 13.14
N SER A 42 4.01 -12.21 11.96
CA SER A 42 3.26 -10.95 11.84
C SER A 42 1.78 -11.09 12.14
N THR A 43 1.19 -12.18 11.67
CA THR A 43 -0.25 -12.46 11.72
C THR A 43 -0.48 -13.96 11.74
N PRO A 44 -1.68 -14.45 12.03
CA PRO A 44 -2.08 -15.79 11.63
C PRO A 44 -1.86 -16.01 10.14
N LEU A 45 -1.63 -17.24 9.71
CA LEU A 45 -1.69 -17.60 8.30
C LEU A 45 -3.13 -17.43 7.81
N HIS A 46 -3.40 -16.50 6.90
CA HIS A 46 -4.74 -16.07 6.52
C HIS A 46 -4.86 -15.80 5.03
N LEU A 47 -6.09 -15.86 4.54
CA LEU A 47 -6.51 -15.57 3.17
C LEU A 47 -7.45 -14.37 3.19
N GLU A 48 -7.13 -13.32 2.45
CA GLU A 48 -8.04 -12.21 2.25
C GLU A 48 -9.09 -12.53 1.18
N GLY A 49 -10.36 -12.37 1.53
CA GLY A 49 -11.48 -12.73 0.66
C GLY A 49 -11.74 -11.70 -0.45
N SER A 50 -11.42 -10.45 -0.24
CA SER A 50 -11.72 -9.36 -1.17
C SER A 50 -10.61 -8.33 -1.32
N GLU A 51 -9.61 -8.35 -0.44
CA GLU A 51 -8.53 -7.37 -0.39
C GLU A 51 -7.29 -7.90 -1.09
N GLU A 52 -6.68 -7.07 -1.92
CA GLU A 52 -5.30 -7.24 -2.40
C GLU A 52 -4.39 -6.57 -1.38
N GLU A 53 -3.37 -7.28 -0.92
CA GLU A 53 -2.38 -6.74 0.00
C GLU A 53 -1.01 -6.65 -0.64
N ILE A 54 -0.32 -5.54 -0.40
CA ILE A 54 1.06 -5.33 -0.83
C ILE A 54 1.91 -5.01 0.40
N PHE A 55 2.98 -5.77 0.61
CA PHE A 55 3.94 -5.53 1.69
C PHE A 55 5.22 -4.95 1.11
N TYR A 56 5.79 -3.96 1.78
CA TYR A 56 7.11 -3.44 1.50
C TYR A 56 8.00 -3.58 2.73
N VAL A 57 9.12 -4.26 2.60
CA VAL A 57 10.05 -4.51 3.72
C VAL A 57 10.94 -3.29 3.92
N LEU A 58 10.79 -2.60 5.05
CA LEU A 58 11.59 -1.45 5.46
C LEU A 58 12.94 -1.86 6.02
N GLY A 59 12.99 -2.97 6.78
CA GLY A 59 14.18 -3.40 7.48
C GLY A 59 14.09 -4.82 8.01
N GLY A 60 15.23 -5.38 8.35
CA GLY A 60 15.34 -6.76 8.79
C GLY A 60 15.26 -7.77 7.64
N SER A 61 15.07 -9.03 8.00
CA SER A 61 14.90 -10.14 7.07
C SER A 61 14.00 -11.19 7.68
N GLY A 62 13.52 -12.12 6.87
CA GLY A 62 12.65 -13.20 7.31
C GLY A 62 12.16 -14.04 6.14
N VAL A 63 10.97 -14.59 6.28
CA VAL A 63 10.31 -15.35 5.22
C VAL A 63 8.85 -14.93 5.05
N SER A 64 8.37 -14.91 3.81
CA SER A 64 6.96 -14.93 3.46
C SER A 64 6.52 -16.38 3.40
N VAL A 65 5.58 -16.77 4.24
CA VAL A 65 5.00 -18.12 4.25
C VAL A 65 3.67 -18.07 3.53
N GLN A 66 3.51 -18.91 2.51
CA GLN A 66 2.33 -18.96 1.64
C GLN A 66 1.77 -20.37 1.58
N TRP A 67 0.45 -20.49 1.43
CA TRP A 67 -0.23 -21.79 1.40
C TRP A 67 -1.48 -21.75 0.53
N GLU A 68 -1.58 -22.68 -0.41
CA GLU A 68 -2.71 -22.79 -1.35
C GLU A 68 -3.90 -23.59 -0.79
N GLY A 69 -3.84 -24.02 0.48
CA GLY A 69 -4.93 -24.77 1.12
C GLY A 69 -4.73 -26.27 1.12
N GLU A 70 -3.80 -26.82 0.31
CA GLU A 70 -3.43 -28.22 0.24
C GLU A 70 -1.90 -28.37 0.33
N GLY A 71 -1.44 -29.50 0.89
CA GLY A 71 -0.02 -29.74 1.11
C GLY A 71 0.57 -28.89 2.24
N ASP A 72 1.89 -28.78 2.26
CA ASP A 72 2.63 -27.99 3.25
C ASP A 72 2.78 -26.55 2.77
N PRO A 73 2.75 -25.56 3.69
CA PRO A 73 3.09 -24.17 3.37
C PRO A 73 4.49 -24.04 2.79
N VAL A 74 4.66 -23.10 1.87
CA VAL A 74 5.93 -22.77 1.21
C VAL A 74 6.48 -21.47 1.78
N ALA A 75 7.80 -21.39 2.01
CA ALA A 75 8.45 -20.20 2.53
C ALA A 75 9.42 -19.60 1.51
N TYR A 76 9.41 -18.28 1.40
CA TYR A 76 10.25 -17.49 0.50
C TYR A 76 11.02 -16.44 1.31
N GLU A 77 12.34 -16.38 1.13
CA GLU A 77 13.15 -15.36 1.81
C GLU A 77 12.71 -13.94 1.44
N VAL A 78 12.67 -13.05 2.44
CA VAL A 78 12.40 -11.63 2.27
C VAL A 78 13.40 -10.80 3.08
N ARG A 79 13.74 -9.61 2.55
CA ARG A 79 14.68 -8.69 3.18
C ARG A 79 14.32 -7.23 2.87
N ALA A 80 14.97 -6.31 3.55
CA ALA A 80 14.79 -4.87 3.29
C ALA A 80 14.87 -4.52 1.80
N GLY A 81 13.89 -3.77 1.31
CA GLY A 81 13.72 -3.38 -0.09
C GLY A 81 12.87 -4.35 -0.93
N ASP A 82 12.45 -5.49 -0.38
CA ASP A 82 11.53 -6.39 -1.07
C ASP A 82 10.09 -5.86 -1.02
N CYS A 83 9.35 -6.13 -2.09
CA CYS A 83 7.93 -5.86 -2.19
C CYS A 83 7.20 -7.17 -2.53
N LEU A 84 6.10 -7.44 -1.85
CA LEU A 84 5.33 -8.67 -1.96
C LEU A 84 3.89 -8.34 -2.32
N LEU A 85 3.30 -9.14 -3.19
CA LEU A 85 1.88 -9.05 -3.56
C LEU A 85 1.15 -10.31 -3.12
N HIS A 86 -0.01 -10.14 -2.48
CA HIS A 86 -0.98 -11.19 -2.20
C HIS A 86 -2.33 -10.79 -2.79
N LEU A 87 -2.78 -11.56 -3.77
CA LEU A 87 -4.08 -11.35 -4.41
C LEU A 87 -5.19 -11.95 -3.57
N ALA A 88 -6.36 -11.33 -3.63
CA ALA A 88 -7.56 -11.85 -2.97
C ALA A 88 -7.89 -13.27 -3.48
N LEU A 89 -8.25 -14.17 -2.57
CA LEU A 89 -8.68 -15.54 -2.82
C LEU A 89 -7.62 -16.46 -3.48
N GLU A 90 -6.36 -16.05 -3.59
CA GLU A 90 -5.33 -16.91 -4.18
C GLU A 90 -4.60 -17.75 -3.12
N ASN A 91 -3.85 -17.09 -2.22
CA ASN A 91 -2.97 -17.79 -1.28
C ASN A 91 -3.15 -17.28 0.15
N CYS A 92 -3.24 -18.19 1.10
CA CYS A 92 -3.00 -17.82 2.49
C CYS A 92 -1.56 -17.34 2.66
N HIS A 93 -1.36 -16.31 3.48
CA HIS A 93 -0.04 -15.74 3.69
C HIS A 93 0.18 -15.23 5.12
N THR A 94 1.44 -15.12 5.49
CA THR A 94 1.93 -14.43 6.68
C THR A 94 3.44 -14.19 6.54
N LEU A 95 4.02 -13.40 7.46
CA LEU A 95 5.46 -13.16 7.50
C LEU A 95 6.04 -13.69 8.81
N GLN A 96 7.18 -14.37 8.74
CA GLN A 96 7.97 -14.70 9.90
C GLN A 96 9.26 -13.88 9.90
N ALA A 97 9.52 -13.18 11.00
CA ALA A 97 10.75 -12.41 11.17
C ALA A 97 11.96 -13.31 11.38
N GLY A 98 13.10 -12.92 10.84
CA GLY A 98 14.39 -13.50 11.16
C GLY A 98 14.91 -13.06 12.53
N PRO A 99 16.18 -13.37 12.85
CA PRO A 99 16.76 -13.13 14.18
C PRO A 99 16.85 -11.65 14.58
N ASP A 100 16.83 -10.73 13.61
CA ASP A 100 16.91 -9.28 13.84
C ASP A 100 15.55 -8.60 13.79
N GLY A 101 14.45 -9.37 13.66
CA GLY A 101 13.12 -8.85 13.46
C GLY A 101 12.82 -8.51 12.00
N LEU A 102 11.59 -8.06 11.75
CA LEU A 102 11.13 -7.65 10.42
C LEU A 102 10.25 -6.41 10.53
N ASP A 103 10.54 -5.38 9.76
CA ASP A 103 9.81 -4.12 9.74
C ASP A 103 9.21 -3.92 8.34
N VAL A 104 7.89 -3.88 8.25
CA VAL A 104 7.18 -3.81 6.97
C VAL A 104 6.08 -2.75 6.97
N LEU A 105 5.83 -2.21 5.78
CA LEU A 105 4.58 -1.52 5.46
C LEU A 105 3.63 -2.49 4.80
N ALA A 106 2.44 -2.62 5.35
CA ALA A 106 1.34 -3.40 4.79
C ALA A 106 0.30 -2.43 4.20
N PHE A 107 0.15 -2.48 2.90
CA PHE A 107 -0.85 -1.74 2.13
C PHE A 107 -1.98 -2.68 1.75
N GLY A 108 -3.23 -2.23 1.87
CA GLY A 108 -4.39 -3.03 1.52
C GLY A 108 -5.59 -2.16 1.17
N GLN A 109 -6.53 -2.73 0.45
CA GLN A 109 -7.84 -2.13 0.25
C GLN A 109 -8.61 -2.14 1.57
N ARG A 110 -9.60 -1.27 1.69
CA ARG A 110 -10.53 -1.23 2.83
C ARG A 110 -11.92 -1.61 2.37
N THR A 111 -12.24 -2.86 2.52
CA THR A 111 -13.55 -3.43 2.16
C THR A 111 -14.38 -3.65 3.41
N TYR A 112 -14.85 -2.55 4.02
CA TYR A 112 -15.56 -2.59 5.32
C TYR A 112 -16.84 -3.43 5.32
N ALA A 113 -17.48 -3.61 4.16
CA ALA A 113 -18.75 -4.32 4.08
C ALA A 113 -18.60 -5.79 3.66
N ASP A 114 -17.57 -6.11 2.87
CA ASP A 114 -17.41 -7.40 2.21
C ASP A 114 -16.08 -8.08 2.54
N GLY A 115 -15.26 -7.46 3.39
CA GLY A 115 -13.96 -8.00 3.81
C GLY A 115 -14.14 -9.22 4.70
N ILE A 116 -13.73 -10.39 4.20
CA ILE A 116 -13.65 -11.63 4.96
C ILE A 116 -12.20 -12.07 4.97
N THR A 117 -11.62 -12.17 6.17
CA THR A 117 -10.31 -12.79 6.35
C THR A 117 -10.53 -14.22 6.83
N TRP A 118 -10.10 -15.19 6.05
CA TRP A 118 -10.21 -16.61 6.38
C TRP A 118 -8.93 -17.11 7.05
N LEU A 119 -9.07 -17.75 8.22
CA LEU A 119 -7.99 -18.38 8.97
C LEU A 119 -8.18 -19.90 8.92
N PRO A 120 -7.71 -20.59 7.88
CA PRO A 120 -8.03 -22.00 7.65
C PRO A 120 -7.51 -22.92 8.75
N ARG A 121 -6.32 -22.67 9.31
CA ARG A 121 -5.76 -23.45 10.41
C ARG A 121 -6.54 -23.32 11.72
N ALA A 122 -7.12 -22.14 11.98
CA ALA A 122 -7.96 -21.89 13.15
C ALA A 122 -9.43 -22.29 12.91
N GLY A 123 -9.83 -22.52 11.64
CA GLY A 123 -11.21 -22.86 11.27
C GLY A 123 -12.19 -21.70 11.53
N VAL A 124 -11.74 -20.46 11.42
CA VAL A 124 -12.58 -19.27 11.68
C VAL A 124 -12.48 -18.27 10.55
N ALA A 125 -13.58 -17.54 10.31
CA ALA A 125 -13.62 -16.39 9.44
C ALA A 125 -13.69 -15.12 10.30
N TRP A 126 -12.95 -14.10 9.89
CA TRP A 126 -12.98 -12.77 10.49
C TRP A 126 -13.80 -11.86 9.57
N LEU A 127 -14.83 -11.23 10.14
CA LEU A 127 -15.78 -10.37 9.42
C LEU A 127 -15.65 -8.94 9.97
N GLY A 128 -14.80 -8.13 9.38
CA GLY A 128 -14.58 -6.77 9.85
C GLY A 128 -14.11 -6.71 11.31
N GLU A 129 -14.96 -6.22 12.23
CA GLU A 129 -14.65 -6.13 13.65
C GLU A 129 -15.09 -7.35 14.46
N THR A 130 -15.70 -8.35 13.82
CA THR A 130 -16.22 -9.56 14.46
C THR A 130 -15.61 -10.81 13.83
N TRP A 131 -15.66 -11.91 14.55
CA TRP A 131 -15.24 -13.23 14.07
C TRP A 131 -16.30 -14.28 14.42
N ALA A 132 -16.32 -15.34 13.67
CA ALA A 132 -17.24 -16.45 13.92
C ALA A 132 -16.44 -17.67 14.48
N PRO A 133 -16.87 -18.27 15.60
CA PRO A 133 -17.96 -17.83 16.47
C PRO A 133 -17.58 -16.58 17.28
N VAL A 134 -18.54 -15.69 17.48
CA VAL A 134 -18.41 -14.57 18.44
C VAL A 134 -18.48 -15.17 19.83
N GLY A 135 -17.40 -15.19 20.57
CA GLY A 135 -17.28 -15.91 21.81
C GLY A 135 -16.39 -15.25 22.85
N ALA A 136 -15.96 -16.03 23.81
CA ALA A 136 -15.02 -15.64 24.84
C ALA A 136 -13.61 -15.38 24.24
N GLU A 137 -12.69 -14.81 25.03
CA GLU A 137 -11.33 -14.48 24.59
C GLU A 137 -10.55 -15.72 24.11
N GLU A 138 -10.83 -16.90 24.67
CA GLU A 138 -10.25 -18.17 24.23
C GLU A 138 -10.65 -18.56 22.80
N ASP A 139 -11.77 -18.05 22.29
CA ASP A 139 -12.26 -18.27 20.93
C ASP A 139 -11.75 -17.21 19.94
N HIS A 140 -10.97 -16.21 20.40
CA HIS A 140 -10.38 -15.22 19.52
C HIS A 140 -9.56 -15.91 18.42
N PRO A 141 -9.68 -15.52 17.12
CA PRO A 141 -8.99 -16.19 16.02
C PRO A 141 -7.48 -16.36 16.21
N TRP A 142 -6.82 -15.33 16.74
CA TRP A 142 -5.39 -15.40 17.02
C TRP A 142 -5.05 -16.36 18.16
N THR A 143 -5.91 -16.48 19.16
CA THR A 143 -5.71 -17.45 20.24
C THR A 143 -5.82 -18.87 19.73
N ARG A 144 -6.80 -19.13 18.84
CA ARG A 144 -6.96 -20.45 18.21
C ARG A 144 -5.79 -20.76 17.27
N GLU A 145 -5.34 -19.80 16.48
CA GLU A 145 -4.17 -19.94 15.61
C GLU A 145 -2.89 -20.20 16.44
N ALA A 146 -2.70 -19.44 17.53
CA ALA A 146 -1.57 -19.66 18.44
C ALA A 146 -1.58 -21.06 19.07
N ALA A 147 -2.76 -21.61 19.38
CA ALA A 147 -2.89 -22.99 19.87
C ALA A 147 -2.56 -24.05 18.81
N ALA A 148 -2.73 -23.74 17.53
CA ALA A 148 -2.31 -24.61 16.43
C ALA A 148 -0.78 -24.64 16.24
N GLY A 149 -0.05 -23.71 16.87
CA GLY A 149 1.39 -23.52 16.72
C GLY A 149 1.79 -22.89 15.38
N PRO A 150 3.08 -22.63 15.14
CA PRO A 150 3.56 -22.07 13.87
C PRO A 150 3.30 -23.04 12.71
N ALA A 151 3.08 -22.48 11.52
CA ALA A 151 2.97 -23.28 10.32
C ALA A 151 4.33 -23.94 10.02
N GLU A 152 4.34 -25.24 9.82
CA GLU A 152 5.53 -25.95 9.34
C GLU A 152 5.67 -25.74 7.84
N TYR A 153 6.87 -25.49 7.38
CA TYR A 153 7.21 -25.37 5.96
C TYR A 153 8.52 -26.13 5.68
N GLY A 154 8.67 -26.56 4.43
CA GLY A 154 9.86 -27.30 3.99
C GLY A 154 11.08 -26.38 3.76
N GLU A 155 11.93 -26.75 2.80
CA GLU A 155 13.07 -25.93 2.40
C GLU A 155 12.61 -24.63 1.73
N ILE A 156 13.45 -23.58 1.88
CA ILE A 156 13.21 -22.29 1.23
C ILE A 156 13.19 -22.46 -0.29
N SER A 157 12.12 -22.02 -0.90
CA SER A 157 11.91 -22.11 -2.34
C SER A 157 12.42 -20.88 -3.08
N PRO A 158 12.76 -21.00 -4.37
CA PRO A 158 13.01 -19.84 -5.21
C PRO A 158 11.82 -18.87 -5.23
N ARG A 159 12.10 -17.58 -5.22
CA ARG A 159 11.07 -16.53 -5.21
C ARG A 159 10.16 -16.64 -6.43
N PRO A 160 8.84 -16.57 -6.25
CA PRO A 160 7.89 -16.42 -7.37
C PRO A 160 7.93 -15.00 -7.93
N SER A 161 7.28 -14.77 -9.08
CA SER A 161 7.18 -13.44 -9.71
C SER A 161 6.45 -12.40 -8.85
N THR A 162 5.68 -12.83 -7.86
CA THR A 162 4.98 -11.97 -6.88
C THR A 162 5.86 -11.48 -5.73
N ILE A 163 7.17 -11.80 -5.74
CA ILE A 163 8.17 -11.28 -4.79
C ILE A 163 9.33 -10.67 -5.56
N VAL A 164 9.38 -9.35 -5.60
CA VAL A 164 10.43 -8.60 -6.30
C VAL A 164 11.31 -7.81 -5.31
N HIS A 165 12.58 -7.65 -5.65
CA HIS A 165 13.47 -6.73 -4.94
C HIS A 165 13.47 -5.40 -5.71
N VAL A 166 12.83 -4.38 -5.16
CA VAL A 166 12.55 -3.12 -5.87
C VAL A 166 13.82 -2.43 -6.39
N PRO A 167 14.96 -2.39 -5.66
CA PRO A 167 16.21 -1.86 -6.18
C PRO A 167 16.73 -2.53 -7.46
N ASP A 168 16.40 -3.82 -7.69
CA ASP A 168 16.84 -4.56 -8.87
C ASP A 168 15.97 -4.31 -10.10
N LEU A 169 14.81 -3.65 -9.94
CA LEU A 169 13.91 -3.35 -11.05
C LEU A 169 14.45 -2.21 -11.93
N GLU A 170 14.21 -2.31 -13.23
CA GLU A 170 14.50 -1.24 -14.16
C GLU A 170 13.70 0.02 -13.79
N ALA A 171 14.37 1.16 -13.76
CA ALA A 171 13.77 2.43 -13.44
C ALA A 171 13.50 3.25 -14.71
N SER A 172 12.31 3.84 -14.78
CA SER A 172 11.97 4.87 -15.77
C SER A 172 12.37 6.23 -15.24
N GLU A 173 13.22 6.94 -15.96
CA GLU A 173 13.69 8.27 -15.58
C GLU A 173 13.08 9.35 -16.48
N ARG A 174 12.71 10.48 -15.89
CA ARG A 174 12.26 11.66 -16.60
C ARG A 174 12.79 12.90 -15.92
N GLU A 175 13.45 13.76 -16.68
CA GLU A 175 13.89 15.07 -16.23
C GLU A 175 13.50 16.16 -17.24
N THR A 176 12.96 17.25 -16.72
CA THR A 176 12.61 18.48 -17.43
C THR A 176 12.98 19.67 -16.55
N ALA A 177 12.65 20.88 -16.98
CA ALA A 177 12.84 22.08 -16.13
C ALA A 177 12.14 21.97 -14.77
N THR A 178 10.95 21.35 -14.69
CA THR A 178 10.12 21.30 -13.48
C THR A 178 9.91 19.89 -12.91
N ILE A 179 9.89 18.86 -13.73
CA ILE A 179 9.73 17.47 -13.32
C ILE A 179 11.09 16.80 -13.31
N GLY A 180 11.42 16.09 -12.22
CA GLY A 180 12.64 15.28 -12.14
C GLY A 180 12.42 14.10 -11.22
N ARG A 181 12.41 12.88 -11.80
CA ARG A 181 12.16 11.67 -11.05
C ARG A 181 12.72 10.43 -11.71
N ARG A 182 13.00 9.43 -10.89
CA ARG A 182 13.26 8.04 -11.31
C ARG A 182 12.21 7.15 -10.65
N VAL A 183 11.51 6.29 -11.41
CA VAL A 183 10.38 5.50 -10.91
C VAL A 183 10.56 4.04 -11.25
N ARG A 184 10.36 3.17 -10.26
CA ARG A 184 10.22 1.72 -10.40
C ARG A 184 8.77 1.32 -10.17
N TYR A 185 8.31 0.26 -10.86
CA TYR A 185 6.91 -0.17 -10.89
C TYR A 185 6.74 -1.62 -10.40
N PRO A 186 7.02 -1.92 -9.10
CA PRO A 186 6.94 -3.29 -8.60
C PRO A 186 5.56 -3.92 -8.81
N ALA A 187 4.47 -3.18 -8.65
CA ALA A 187 3.13 -3.71 -8.85
C ALA A 187 2.88 -4.23 -10.28
N ASN A 188 3.47 -3.58 -11.30
CA ASN A 188 3.33 -4.03 -12.67
C ASN A 188 4.09 -5.35 -12.90
N GLU A 189 5.31 -5.45 -12.35
CA GLU A 189 6.13 -6.66 -12.43
C GLU A 189 5.47 -7.86 -11.74
N MET A 190 4.79 -7.62 -10.62
CA MET A 190 4.11 -8.65 -9.83
C MET A 190 2.71 -9.03 -10.38
N GLY A 191 2.16 -8.27 -11.34
CA GLY A 191 0.84 -8.53 -11.91
C GLY A 191 -0.34 -8.03 -11.07
N SER A 192 -0.14 -7.01 -10.23
CA SER A 192 -1.20 -6.39 -9.46
C SER A 192 -2.30 -5.82 -10.35
N VAL A 193 -3.57 -6.07 -10.01
CA VAL A 193 -4.74 -5.73 -10.85
C VAL A 193 -5.65 -4.66 -10.25
N LYS A 194 -5.86 -4.65 -8.93
CA LYS A 194 -6.79 -3.74 -8.26
C LYS A 194 -6.12 -2.50 -7.69
N THR A 195 -4.85 -2.61 -7.36
CA THR A 195 -4.05 -1.54 -6.77
C THR A 195 -2.72 -1.38 -7.50
N GLY A 196 -1.93 -0.43 -7.10
CA GLY A 196 -0.60 -0.23 -7.65
C GLY A 196 0.36 0.35 -6.63
N ILE A 197 1.61 -0.10 -6.66
CA ILE A 197 2.68 0.53 -5.90
C ILE A 197 3.82 0.92 -6.85
N ARG A 198 4.41 2.09 -6.58
CA ARG A 198 5.58 2.62 -7.29
C ARG A 198 6.56 3.16 -6.26
N GLN A 199 7.84 3.02 -6.52
CA GLN A 199 8.88 3.75 -5.80
C GLN A 199 9.39 4.87 -6.69
N ALA A 200 9.32 6.11 -6.22
CA ALA A 200 9.77 7.29 -6.94
C ALA A 200 10.89 8.01 -6.17
N GLU A 201 12.03 8.16 -6.80
CA GLU A 201 13.09 9.07 -6.38
C GLU A 201 12.83 10.43 -7.03
N VAL A 202 12.51 11.46 -6.25
CA VAL A 202 12.25 12.83 -6.71
C VAL A 202 13.52 13.65 -6.56
N PHE A 203 13.98 14.25 -7.65
CA PHE A 203 15.23 15.00 -7.66
C PHE A 203 15.12 16.32 -6.88
N PRO A 204 16.23 16.85 -6.36
CA PRO A 204 16.26 18.12 -5.62
C PRO A 204 15.54 19.25 -6.36
N GLY A 205 14.63 19.93 -5.70
CA GLY A 205 13.85 21.07 -6.24
C GLY A 205 12.83 20.70 -7.35
N LYS A 206 12.75 19.45 -7.81
CA LYS A 206 11.86 19.02 -8.88
C LYS A 206 10.56 18.44 -8.32
N LEU A 207 9.52 18.41 -9.18
CA LEU A 207 8.26 17.73 -8.89
C LEU A 207 8.32 16.26 -9.31
N ASN A 208 7.62 15.40 -8.55
CA ASN A 208 7.44 13.98 -8.89
C ASN A 208 6.57 13.78 -10.13
N ALA A 209 5.58 14.63 -10.34
CA ALA A 209 4.60 14.53 -11.41
C ALA A 209 4.03 15.93 -11.73
N PRO A 210 3.37 16.12 -12.89
CA PRO A 210 2.50 17.27 -13.08
C PRO A 210 1.41 17.27 -12.00
N PRO A 211 1.03 18.44 -11.43
CA PRO A 211 -0.05 18.50 -10.47
C PRO A 211 -1.35 17.93 -11.05
N HIS A 212 -1.99 17.05 -10.30
CA HIS A 212 -3.18 16.33 -10.76
C HIS A 212 -4.07 15.90 -9.59
N CYS A 213 -5.33 15.63 -9.89
CA CYS A 213 -6.27 14.99 -8.99
C CYS A 213 -7.05 13.91 -9.73
N HIS A 214 -7.54 12.94 -8.97
CA HIS A 214 -8.25 11.77 -9.44
C HIS A 214 -9.74 11.85 -9.12
N SER A 215 -10.59 11.39 -10.04
CA SER A 215 -12.03 11.29 -9.82
C SER A 215 -12.43 10.07 -9.00
N ALA A 216 -11.72 8.95 -9.15
CA ALA A 216 -12.05 7.65 -8.55
C ALA A 216 -10.87 6.98 -7.83
N GLU A 217 -9.63 7.26 -8.20
CA GLU A 217 -8.46 6.65 -7.55
C GLU A 217 -8.06 7.41 -6.29
N GLU A 218 -7.84 6.66 -5.21
CA GLU A 218 -7.25 7.14 -3.97
C GLU A 218 -5.76 6.80 -3.94
N GLU A 219 -4.93 7.73 -3.50
CA GLU A 219 -3.49 7.53 -3.40
C GLU A 219 -2.96 7.75 -1.97
N ILE A 220 -2.01 6.93 -1.57
CA ILE A 220 -1.23 7.06 -0.33
C ILE A 220 0.24 7.18 -0.69
N PHE A 221 0.90 8.18 -0.13
CA PHE A 221 2.32 8.42 -0.29
C PHE A 221 3.03 8.22 1.05
N VAL A 222 4.08 7.42 1.05
CA VAL A 222 4.97 7.23 2.21
C VAL A 222 6.35 7.73 1.84
N LEU A 223 6.87 8.73 2.55
CA LEU A 223 8.25 9.15 2.40
C LEU A 223 9.18 8.17 3.10
N LEU A 224 10.07 7.54 2.34
CA LEU A 224 11.10 6.65 2.86
C LEU A 224 12.35 7.41 3.28
N GLU A 225 12.79 8.36 2.44
CA GLU A 225 14.05 9.09 2.61
C GLU A 225 13.91 10.53 2.13
N GLY A 226 14.78 11.41 2.67
CA GLY A 226 14.84 12.80 2.29
C GLY A 226 13.72 13.64 2.88
N ASP A 227 13.49 14.79 2.27
CA ASP A 227 12.47 15.78 2.67
C ASP A 227 11.97 16.58 1.45
N GLY A 228 11.01 17.46 1.72
CA GLY A 228 10.46 18.37 0.72
C GLY A 228 9.06 18.85 1.09
N HIS A 229 8.22 19.03 0.10
CA HIS A 229 6.85 19.54 0.30
C HIS A 229 5.84 18.74 -0.52
N VAL A 230 4.67 18.48 0.05
CA VAL A 230 3.48 18.23 -0.74
C VAL A 230 2.84 19.56 -1.08
N LEU A 231 2.51 19.75 -2.35
CA LEU A 231 1.85 20.93 -2.87
C LEU A 231 0.41 20.56 -3.20
N LEU A 232 -0.54 21.37 -2.73
CA LEU A 232 -1.97 21.22 -2.97
C LEU A 232 -2.46 22.44 -3.72
N TRP A 233 -3.12 22.22 -4.86
CA TRP A 233 -3.76 23.28 -5.68
C TRP A 233 -5.19 23.43 -5.22
N GLU A 234 -5.46 24.45 -4.45
CA GLU A 234 -6.76 24.84 -3.92
C GLU A 234 -7.31 26.04 -4.67
N GLU A 235 -8.56 26.42 -4.42
CA GLU A 235 -9.19 27.57 -5.09
C GLU A 235 -8.42 28.89 -4.88
N ASP A 236 -7.86 29.07 -3.68
CA ASP A 236 -7.14 30.29 -3.28
C ASP A 236 -5.64 30.25 -3.66
N GLY A 237 -5.16 29.19 -4.30
CA GLY A 237 -3.76 29.07 -4.71
C GLY A 237 -3.12 27.72 -4.40
N VAL A 238 -1.79 27.75 -4.19
CA VAL A 238 -1.03 26.55 -3.89
C VAL A 238 -0.60 26.55 -2.43
N ALA A 239 -1.11 25.61 -1.64
CA ALA A 239 -0.67 25.37 -0.29
C ALA A 239 0.53 24.42 -0.31
N GLU A 240 1.59 24.73 0.44
CA GLU A 240 2.79 23.90 0.58
C GLU A 240 2.91 23.37 2.01
N HIS A 241 2.98 22.06 2.16
CA HIS A 241 3.13 21.43 3.46
C HIS A 241 4.45 20.65 3.52
N PRO A 242 5.32 20.92 4.53
CA PRO A 242 6.57 20.20 4.65
C PRO A 242 6.34 18.72 4.95
N VAL A 243 7.14 17.88 4.30
CA VAL A 243 7.14 16.41 4.49
C VAL A 243 8.58 15.93 4.61
N ARG A 244 8.79 14.85 5.35
CA ARG A 244 10.10 14.24 5.59
C ARG A 244 9.98 12.73 5.70
N ALA A 245 11.08 12.01 5.73
CA ALA A 245 11.09 10.57 5.98
C ALA A 245 10.17 10.19 7.16
N GLY A 246 9.29 9.20 6.95
CA GLY A 246 8.23 8.79 7.86
C GLY A 246 6.91 9.57 7.71
N SER A 247 6.83 10.60 6.88
CA SER A 247 5.55 11.26 6.55
C SER A 247 4.67 10.37 5.70
N VAL A 248 3.36 10.34 5.99
CA VAL A 248 2.33 9.68 5.19
C VAL A 248 1.30 10.71 4.74
N VAL A 249 1.01 10.74 3.44
CA VAL A 249 0.05 11.66 2.84
C VAL A 249 -1.01 10.84 2.11
N CYS A 250 -2.28 11.05 2.45
CA CYS A 250 -3.42 10.41 1.81
C CYS A 250 -4.14 11.42 0.91
N ARG A 251 -4.41 11.02 -0.32
CA ARG A 251 -5.14 11.82 -1.31
C ARG A 251 -6.42 11.07 -1.72
N GLN A 252 -7.53 11.54 -1.21
CA GLN A 252 -8.84 10.96 -1.52
C GLN A 252 -9.24 11.31 -2.96
N ALA A 253 -9.96 10.39 -3.60
CA ALA A 253 -10.61 10.63 -4.88
C ALA A 253 -11.69 11.71 -4.80
N GLY A 254 -11.99 12.36 -5.91
CA GLY A 254 -13.13 13.27 -6.06
C GLY A 254 -13.03 14.59 -5.30
N THR A 255 -11.86 14.95 -4.74
CA THR A 255 -11.70 16.21 -3.99
C THR A 255 -11.56 17.43 -4.87
N GLY A 256 -11.20 17.27 -6.15
CA GLY A 256 -10.85 18.38 -7.06
C GLY A 256 -9.51 19.05 -6.72
N VAL A 257 -8.92 18.77 -5.56
CA VAL A 257 -7.65 19.37 -5.12
C VAL A 257 -6.47 18.60 -5.71
N ALA A 258 -5.82 19.19 -6.70
CA ALA A 258 -4.65 18.58 -7.33
C ALA A 258 -3.45 18.62 -6.40
N HIS A 259 -2.56 17.66 -6.56
CA HIS A 259 -1.37 17.52 -5.73
C HIS A 259 -0.11 17.18 -6.55
N ALA A 260 1.04 17.48 -5.99
CA ALA A 260 2.35 17.02 -6.41
C ALA A 260 3.33 17.09 -5.23
N PHE A 261 4.45 16.37 -5.32
CA PHE A 261 5.53 16.44 -4.34
C PHE A 261 6.73 17.13 -4.95
N ARG A 262 7.35 18.04 -4.21
CA ARG A 262 8.59 18.71 -4.58
C ARG A 262 9.71 18.26 -3.66
N GLY A 263 10.79 17.69 -4.24
CA GLY A 263 11.99 17.32 -3.49
C GLY A 263 12.64 18.53 -2.80
N GLY A 264 13.07 18.36 -1.57
CA GLY A 264 13.97 19.30 -0.88
C GLY A 264 15.40 19.25 -1.43
N ASP A 265 16.35 19.79 -0.70
CA ASP A 265 17.76 19.82 -1.12
C ASP A 265 18.37 18.41 -1.31
N PRO A 266 18.08 17.42 -0.44
CA PRO A 266 18.55 16.05 -0.66
C PRO A 266 17.71 15.27 -1.70
N GLY A 267 16.59 15.83 -2.19
CA GLY A 267 15.56 15.08 -2.87
C GLY A 267 14.71 14.24 -1.90
N MET A 268 13.88 13.36 -2.43
CA MET A 268 13.08 12.45 -1.60
C MET A 268 12.80 11.13 -2.31
N THR A 269 12.63 10.07 -1.53
CA THR A 269 12.15 8.77 -2.01
C THR A 269 10.75 8.49 -1.46
N LEU A 270 9.80 8.26 -2.37
CA LEU A 270 8.39 8.01 -2.09
C LEU A 270 8.02 6.57 -2.45
N LEU A 271 7.25 5.91 -1.60
CA LEU A 271 6.34 4.87 -2.05
C LEU A 271 4.98 5.51 -2.35
N MET A 272 4.44 5.21 -3.52
CA MET A 272 3.17 5.73 -4.01
C MET A 272 2.25 4.53 -4.24
N TYR A 273 1.24 4.38 -3.39
CA TYR A 273 0.27 3.28 -3.46
C TYR A 273 -1.12 3.85 -3.72
N GLY A 274 -1.91 3.18 -4.53
CA GLY A 274 -3.27 3.63 -4.82
C GLY A 274 -4.13 2.56 -5.47
N THR A 275 -5.43 2.83 -5.54
CA THR A 275 -6.38 2.01 -6.30
C THR A 275 -6.13 2.15 -7.80
N ARG A 276 -6.60 1.16 -8.57
CA ARG A 276 -6.64 1.18 -10.05
C ARG A 276 -8.10 1.06 -10.47
N ASP A 277 -8.70 2.19 -10.82
CA ASP A 277 -10.07 2.22 -11.33
C ASP A 277 -10.04 2.56 -12.83
N PRO A 278 -10.53 1.66 -13.71
CA PRO A 278 -10.55 1.94 -15.15
C PRO A 278 -11.47 3.11 -15.53
N ASN A 279 -12.36 3.54 -14.63
CA ASN A 279 -13.22 4.70 -14.84
C ASN A 279 -12.60 6.00 -14.29
N ASP A 280 -11.37 5.94 -13.74
CA ASP A 280 -10.72 7.14 -13.20
C ASP A 280 -10.46 8.17 -14.29
N VAL A 281 -10.76 9.42 -13.93
CA VAL A 281 -10.44 10.59 -14.71
C VAL A 281 -9.44 11.44 -13.93
N CYS A 282 -8.22 11.55 -14.46
CA CYS A 282 -7.18 12.36 -13.86
C CYS A 282 -7.16 13.75 -14.50
N TYR A 283 -7.37 14.80 -13.70
CA TYR A 283 -7.34 16.19 -14.15
C TYR A 283 -6.03 16.87 -13.79
N TYR A 284 -5.47 17.62 -14.74
CA TYR A 284 -4.22 18.37 -14.63
C TYR A 284 -4.48 19.88 -14.75
N PRO A 285 -4.72 20.62 -13.67
CA PRO A 285 -5.16 22.02 -13.72
C PRO A 285 -4.13 22.93 -14.40
N ARG A 286 -2.84 22.75 -14.19
CA ARG A 286 -1.79 23.61 -14.80
C ARG A 286 -1.71 23.52 -16.32
N SER A 287 -2.07 22.39 -16.89
CA SER A 287 -2.01 22.16 -18.35
C SER A 287 -3.38 22.05 -18.98
N ASN A 288 -4.45 22.24 -18.20
CA ASN A 288 -5.85 22.14 -18.59
C ASN A 288 -6.13 20.92 -19.49
N LYS A 289 -5.80 19.74 -18.95
CA LYS A 289 -5.98 18.46 -19.66
C LYS A 289 -6.58 17.41 -18.75
N ILE A 290 -7.23 16.42 -19.37
CA ILE A 290 -7.83 15.25 -18.74
C ILE A 290 -7.15 13.99 -19.30
N TYR A 291 -6.92 13.02 -18.44
CA TYR A 291 -6.53 11.65 -18.80
C TYR A 291 -7.64 10.68 -18.37
N PHE A 292 -8.15 9.92 -19.32
CA PHE A 292 -9.11 8.84 -19.10
C PHE A 292 -8.33 7.53 -18.96
N GLY A 293 -8.17 7.04 -17.72
CA GLY A 293 -7.29 5.91 -17.39
C GLY A 293 -7.59 4.65 -18.22
N GLY A 294 -8.85 4.21 -18.24
CA GLY A 294 -9.25 2.99 -18.96
C GLY A 294 -9.16 3.06 -20.49
N LEU A 295 -9.11 4.25 -21.06
CA LEU A 295 -8.97 4.44 -22.51
C LEU A 295 -7.53 4.78 -22.93
N GLY A 296 -6.65 5.11 -22.00
CA GLY A 296 -5.30 5.61 -22.31
C GLY A 296 -5.31 6.93 -23.07
N LEU A 297 -6.39 7.71 -22.99
CA LEU A 297 -6.61 8.91 -23.78
C LEU A 297 -6.31 10.16 -22.94
N ILE A 298 -5.46 11.05 -23.47
CA ILE A 298 -5.25 12.40 -22.92
C ILE A 298 -5.80 13.42 -23.89
N THR A 299 -6.63 14.34 -23.40
CA THR A 299 -7.16 15.46 -24.20
C THR A 299 -7.06 16.76 -23.42
N ARG A 300 -7.19 17.89 -24.11
CA ARG A 300 -7.35 19.19 -23.47
C ARG A 300 -8.81 19.35 -23.04
N VAL A 301 -9.01 19.96 -21.88
CA VAL A 301 -10.34 20.45 -21.47
C VAL A 301 -10.64 21.66 -22.33
N GLY A 302 -11.77 21.65 -23.00
CA GLY A 302 -12.29 22.80 -23.72
C GLY A 302 -12.80 23.89 -22.77
N GLU A 303 -13.72 24.70 -23.24
CA GLU A 303 -14.47 25.61 -22.39
C GLU A 303 -15.33 24.81 -21.40
N GLN A 304 -15.32 25.20 -20.14
CA GLN A 304 -16.21 24.58 -19.17
C GLN A 304 -17.60 25.18 -19.39
N LEU A 305 -18.55 24.34 -19.74
CA LEU A 305 -19.93 24.74 -19.99
C LEU A 305 -20.70 24.79 -18.67
N ASP A 306 -21.69 25.70 -18.61
CA ASP A 306 -22.72 25.63 -17.59
C ASP A 306 -23.59 24.36 -17.82
N TYR A 307 -24.18 23.83 -16.75
CA TYR A 307 -25.03 22.63 -16.83
C TYR A 307 -26.20 22.78 -17.80
N TRP A 308 -26.72 23.99 -17.93
CA TRP A 308 -27.89 24.31 -18.77
C TRP A 308 -27.51 24.86 -20.15
N GLU A 309 -26.23 25.05 -20.43
CA GLU A 309 -25.79 25.61 -21.70
C GLU A 309 -26.16 24.72 -22.88
N GLY A 310 -26.95 25.26 -23.81
CA GLY A 310 -27.45 24.57 -25.00
C GLY A 310 -28.74 23.77 -24.79
N GLU A 311 -29.35 23.86 -23.59
CA GLU A 311 -30.61 23.18 -23.27
C GLU A 311 -31.84 24.06 -23.36
N ASP A 312 -31.72 25.32 -23.80
CA ASP A 312 -32.83 26.29 -23.98
C ASP A 312 -33.58 26.09 -25.32
#